data_441f90699579c8c1fb987cfa387f7d66
#
_entry.id   441f90699579c8c1fb987cfa387f7d66
#
_cell.length_a   1.000
_cell.length_b   1.000
_cell.length_c   1.000
_cell.angle_alpha   90.00
_cell.angle_beta   90.00
_cell.angle_gamma   90.00
#
_symmetry.space_group_name_H-M   'P 1'
#
loop_
_entity.id
_entity.type
_entity.pdbx_description
1 polymer ?
#
loop_
_entity_poly.entity_id
_entity_poly.type
_entity_poly.pdbx_seq_one_letter_code
_entity_poly.pdbx_strand_id
1 'polypeptide(L)'
;SYIGEMQANFLEQEPIVDFDFYYNAVKQIIPTITVEEVSARAKEWNTDKNRTVVVSGPSENAKHLTREEVTAIMDKVAKKEIEPYRDEVTDATLISEELPGSKIVSTKKLPLFDDAEEWTLANGAKVVFRKADYEKDAVSLTSYSKGGTSLYDIDMLPSANNAAAFVGAYGLGDFDATTLRKILTGKMASCGVSINGLSESVSGSSTPQDFETMLQLLYLRFEKPRFDKEAHEAMMSRTRASIANMEKNPQKIMKDSISLIMSNYNPRTLLFNEKYLDQISIEKIEQVYRDRIKDASDFTFFIVGNIDAETVKPLVEKYLGSVKSYNRKENWIDRKVRGPKGKTEKVIE
;
A
#
# COMPACT_ATOMS: atom_id res chain seq x y z
N SER A 1 -3.37 -19.56 15.52
CA SER A 1 -4.47 -19.42 16.53
C SER A 1 -4.63 -20.76 17.24
N TYR A 2 -5.00 -20.75 18.51
CA TYR A 2 -5.21 -21.99 19.31
C TYR A 2 -6.20 -22.98 18.65
N ILE A 3 -7.23 -22.44 17.97
CA ILE A 3 -8.18 -23.30 17.22
C ILE A 3 -7.47 -24.02 16.07
N GLY A 4 -6.58 -23.34 15.34
CA GLY A 4 -5.81 -23.96 14.27
C GLY A 4 -4.85 -25.04 14.78
N GLU A 5 -4.22 -24.82 15.90
CA GLU A 5 -3.34 -25.82 16.55
C GLU A 5 -4.12 -27.05 17.01
N MET A 6 -5.30 -26.85 17.61
CA MET A 6 -6.19 -27.95 17.97
C MET A 6 -6.67 -28.74 16.76
N GLN A 7 -6.97 -28.06 15.66
CA GLN A 7 -7.38 -28.68 14.41
C GLN A 7 -6.23 -29.50 13.78
N ALA A 8 -5.02 -28.95 13.73
CA ALA A 8 -3.85 -29.65 13.22
C ALA A 8 -3.49 -30.86 14.10
N ASN A 9 -3.58 -30.71 15.43
CA ASN A 9 -3.39 -31.82 16.34
C ASN A 9 -4.40 -32.95 16.09
N PHE A 10 -5.69 -32.62 15.90
CA PHE A 10 -6.74 -33.62 15.67
C PHE A 10 -6.62 -34.30 14.32
N LEU A 11 -6.37 -33.54 13.25
CA LEU A 11 -6.38 -34.05 11.86
C LEU A 11 -5.04 -34.66 11.44
N GLU A 12 -3.94 -34.08 11.87
CA GLU A 12 -2.60 -34.39 11.39
C GLU A 12 -1.68 -34.95 12.49
N GLN A 13 -2.20 -35.03 13.71
CA GLN A 13 -1.48 -35.49 14.91
C GLN A 13 -0.25 -34.62 15.22
N GLU A 14 -0.25 -33.37 14.85
CA GLU A 14 0.80 -32.44 15.21
C GLU A 14 0.79 -32.18 16.73
N PRO A 15 1.96 -32.17 17.41
CA PRO A 15 2.02 -31.88 18.82
C PRO A 15 1.67 -30.42 19.11
N ILE A 16 0.82 -30.19 20.12
CA ILE A 16 0.61 -28.86 20.69
C ILE A 16 1.76 -28.61 21.66
N VAL A 17 2.60 -27.64 21.35
CA VAL A 17 3.76 -27.31 22.19
C VAL A 17 3.57 -25.94 22.83
N ASP A 18 4.21 -25.72 23.96
CA ASP A 18 4.25 -24.42 24.62
C ASP A 18 4.89 -23.36 23.69
N PHE A 19 4.34 -22.15 23.72
CA PHE A 19 4.80 -21.06 22.85
C PHE A 19 6.27 -20.71 23.09
N ASP A 20 6.70 -20.65 24.35
CA ASP A 20 8.09 -20.30 24.69
C ASP A 20 9.06 -21.38 24.22
N PHE A 21 8.66 -22.65 24.33
CA PHE A 21 9.43 -23.75 23.76
C PHE A 21 9.57 -23.60 22.23
N TYR A 22 8.46 -23.40 21.52
CA TYR A 22 8.47 -23.22 20.08
C TYR A 22 9.31 -22.02 19.66
N TYR A 23 9.11 -20.88 20.29
CA TYR A 23 9.85 -19.65 20.00
C TYR A 23 11.36 -19.82 20.20
N ASN A 24 11.77 -20.41 21.32
CA ASN A 24 13.18 -20.64 21.59
C ASN A 24 13.82 -21.65 20.63
N ALA A 25 13.10 -22.71 20.24
CA ALA A 25 13.55 -23.66 19.24
C ALA A 25 13.75 -23.00 17.87
N VAL A 26 12.78 -22.21 17.42
CA VAL A 26 12.85 -21.44 16.15
C VAL A 26 14.02 -20.47 16.18
N LYS A 27 14.19 -19.72 17.27
CA LYS A 27 15.29 -18.77 17.44
C LYS A 27 16.67 -19.42 17.40
N GLN A 28 16.80 -20.67 17.87
CA GLN A 28 18.05 -21.43 17.80
C GLN A 28 18.30 -22.03 16.41
N ILE A 29 17.23 -22.53 15.76
CA ILE A 29 17.36 -23.27 14.49
C ILE A 29 17.53 -22.32 13.30
N ILE A 30 16.76 -21.22 13.21
CA ILE A 30 16.79 -20.32 12.03
C ILE A 30 18.22 -19.85 11.68
N PRO A 31 19.06 -19.40 12.63
CA PRO A 31 20.41 -18.95 12.30
C PRO A 31 21.35 -20.06 11.80
N THR A 32 20.98 -21.34 11.97
CA THR A 32 21.80 -22.47 11.49
C THR A 32 21.46 -22.89 10.08
N ILE A 33 20.34 -22.44 9.52
CA ILE A 33 19.92 -22.78 8.16
C ILE A 33 20.78 -22.01 7.16
N THR A 34 21.45 -22.75 6.27
CA THR A 34 22.33 -22.17 5.24
C THR A 34 21.64 -22.04 3.89
N VAL A 35 22.16 -21.17 3.02
CA VAL A 35 21.69 -21.03 1.64
C VAL A 35 21.87 -22.35 0.86
N GLU A 36 22.95 -23.09 1.14
CA GLU A 36 23.26 -24.39 0.53
C GLU A 36 22.20 -25.43 0.89
N GLU A 37 21.77 -25.50 2.14
CA GLU A 37 20.70 -26.41 2.59
C GLU A 37 19.37 -26.09 1.93
N VAL A 38 18.98 -24.81 1.86
CA VAL A 38 17.74 -24.39 1.18
C VAL A 38 17.80 -24.71 -0.31
N SER A 39 18.94 -24.47 -0.96
CA SER A 39 19.16 -24.76 -2.38
C SER A 39 19.15 -26.28 -2.66
N ALA A 40 19.68 -27.08 -1.75
CA ALA A 40 19.64 -28.55 -1.86
C ALA A 40 18.20 -29.07 -1.80
N ARG A 41 17.37 -28.55 -0.88
CA ARG A 41 15.95 -28.89 -0.80
C ARG A 41 15.17 -28.52 -2.06
N ALA A 42 15.43 -27.36 -2.64
CA ALA A 42 14.80 -26.95 -3.91
C ALA A 42 15.13 -27.94 -5.06
N LYS A 43 16.36 -28.48 -5.10
CA LYS A 43 16.75 -29.51 -6.07
C LYS A 43 16.05 -30.86 -5.83
N GLU A 44 15.85 -31.26 -4.57
CA GLU A 44 15.11 -32.48 -4.21
C GLU A 44 13.64 -32.41 -4.66
N TRP A 45 13.00 -31.24 -4.57
CA TRP A 45 11.60 -31.07 -4.96
C TRP A 45 11.40 -30.95 -6.48
N ASN A 46 12.40 -30.49 -7.20
CA ASN A 46 12.33 -30.32 -8.66
C ASN A 46 12.96 -31.50 -9.39
N THR A 47 12.25 -32.63 -9.42
CA THR A 47 12.69 -33.86 -10.08
C THR A 47 11.92 -34.13 -11.37
N ASP A 48 12.44 -35.03 -12.23
CA ASP A 48 11.72 -35.47 -13.42
C ASP A 48 10.62 -36.51 -13.12
N LYS A 49 10.54 -37.00 -11.87
CA LYS A 49 9.55 -37.96 -11.41
C LYS A 49 8.32 -37.21 -10.89
N ASN A 50 7.13 -37.80 -11.15
CA ASN A 50 5.84 -37.27 -10.66
C ASN A 50 5.56 -35.83 -11.13
N ARG A 51 6.06 -35.45 -12.32
CA ARG A 51 5.82 -34.14 -12.91
C ARG A 51 4.58 -34.18 -13.77
N THR A 52 3.62 -33.30 -13.48
CA THR A 52 2.45 -33.06 -14.32
C THR A 52 2.56 -31.67 -14.94
N VAL A 53 2.46 -31.60 -16.26
CA VAL A 53 2.44 -30.33 -16.99
C VAL A 53 1.03 -30.07 -17.49
N VAL A 54 0.46 -28.93 -17.12
CA VAL A 54 -0.84 -28.47 -17.59
C VAL A 54 -0.64 -27.22 -18.44
N VAL A 55 -1.10 -27.28 -19.68
CA VAL A 55 -1.13 -26.12 -20.59
C VAL A 55 -2.57 -25.68 -20.71
N SER A 56 -2.86 -24.44 -20.30
CA SER A 56 -4.19 -23.84 -20.36
C SER A 56 -4.17 -22.50 -21.10
N GLY A 57 -5.23 -22.18 -21.80
CA GLY A 57 -5.37 -20.92 -22.52
C GLY A 57 -6.77 -20.80 -23.13
N PRO A 58 -7.06 -19.70 -23.85
CA PRO A 58 -8.33 -19.52 -24.55
C PRO A 58 -8.61 -20.68 -25.53
N SER A 59 -9.85 -21.10 -25.62
CA SER A 59 -10.27 -22.18 -26.55
C SER A 59 -10.32 -21.74 -28.01
N GLU A 60 -10.50 -20.42 -28.24
CA GLU A 60 -10.62 -19.85 -29.58
C GLU A 60 -9.37 -19.06 -29.97
N ASN A 61 -8.89 -19.29 -31.19
CA ASN A 61 -7.75 -18.59 -31.80
C ASN A 61 -6.41 -18.66 -31.07
N ALA A 62 -6.23 -19.60 -30.13
CA ALA A 62 -4.97 -19.82 -29.44
C ALA A 62 -4.34 -21.17 -29.87
N LYS A 63 -3.10 -21.12 -30.36
CA LYS A 63 -2.32 -22.34 -30.56
C LYS A 63 -1.78 -22.81 -29.21
N HIS A 64 -2.34 -23.87 -28.67
CA HIS A 64 -1.80 -24.49 -27.46
C HIS A 64 -0.52 -25.27 -27.79
N LEU A 65 0.43 -25.25 -26.85
CA LEU A 65 1.67 -26.05 -27.00
C LEU A 65 1.33 -27.53 -26.97
N THR A 66 1.89 -28.28 -27.91
CA THR A 66 1.79 -29.73 -27.89
C THR A 66 2.75 -30.34 -26.85
N ARG A 67 2.57 -31.63 -26.56
CA ARG A 67 3.45 -32.35 -25.65
C ARG A 67 4.90 -32.31 -26.10
N GLU A 68 5.13 -32.47 -27.41
CA GLU A 68 6.46 -32.47 -28.04
C GLU A 68 7.11 -31.09 -27.91
N GLU A 69 6.34 -30.01 -28.16
CA GLU A 69 6.83 -28.63 -28.01
C GLU A 69 7.19 -28.34 -26.54
N VAL A 70 6.35 -28.75 -25.58
CA VAL A 70 6.66 -28.61 -24.16
C VAL A 70 7.92 -29.37 -23.76
N THR A 71 8.06 -30.63 -24.21
CA THR A 71 9.25 -31.44 -23.92
C THR A 71 10.51 -30.81 -24.51
N ALA A 72 10.45 -30.32 -25.75
CA ALA A 72 11.58 -29.63 -26.38
C ALA A 72 11.99 -28.35 -25.65
N ILE A 73 11.01 -27.59 -25.13
CA ILE A 73 11.30 -26.41 -24.31
C ILE A 73 11.98 -26.82 -23.00
N MET A 74 11.47 -27.84 -22.32
CA MET A 74 12.06 -28.34 -21.07
C MET A 74 13.50 -28.80 -21.27
N ASP A 75 13.78 -29.58 -22.34
CA ASP A 75 15.12 -30.06 -22.71
C ASP A 75 16.08 -28.90 -23.03
N LYS A 76 15.56 -27.85 -23.70
CA LYS A 76 16.33 -26.64 -24.00
C LYS A 76 16.69 -25.89 -22.73
N VAL A 77 15.74 -25.73 -21.82
CA VAL A 77 15.95 -25.02 -20.53
C VAL A 77 16.92 -25.80 -19.64
N ALA A 78 16.81 -27.14 -19.61
CA ALA A 78 17.71 -27.97 -18.82
C ALA A 78 19.20 -27.88 -19.28
N LYS A 79 19.44 -27.56 -20.56
CA LYS A 79 20.78 -27.38 -21.12
C LYS A 79 21.27 -25.94 -21.13
N LYS A 80 20.40 -24.98 -20.72
CA LYS A 80 20.76 -23.56 -20.71
C LYS A 80 21.64 -23.25 -19.52
N GLU A 81 22.79 -22.64 -19.75
CA GLU A 81 23.57 -22.02 -18.70
C GLU A 81 22.79 -20.81 -18.19
N ILE A 82 22.43 -20.83 -16.90
CA ILE A 82 21.71 -19.78 -16.23
C ILE A 82 22.65 -19.21 -15.19
N GLU A 83 22.91 -17.92 -15.26
CA GLU A 83 23.67 -17.23 -14.21
C GLU A 83 22.89 -17.25 -12.89
N PRO A 84 23.57 -17.44 -11.75
CA PRO A 84 22.92 -17.37 -10.46
C PRO A 84 22.26 -16.00 -10.24
N TYR A 85 21.08 -16.01 -9.66
CA TYR A 85 20.45 -14.76 -9.24
C TYR A 85 21.36 -14.03 -8.24
N ARG A 86 21.68 -12.78 -8.54
CA ARG A 86 22.39 -11.89 -7.64
C ARG A 86 21.41 -10.88 -7.08
N ASP A 87 21.33 -10.82 -5.77
CA ASP A 87 20.55 -9.78 -5.10
C ASP A 87 21.40 -8.50 -5.06
N GLU A 88 20.99 -7.48 -5.79
CA GLU A 88 21.68 -6.18 -5.84
C GLU A 88 21.34 -5.30 -4.63
N VAL A 89 20.41 -5.74 -3.78
CA VAL A 89 19.94 -4.96 -2.63
C VAL A 89 20.67 -5.40 -1.38
N THR A 90 21.77 -4.74 -1.10
CA THR A 90 22.48 -4.84 0.17
C THR A 90 22.51 -3.47 0.84
N ASP A 91 22.10 -3.39 2.10
CA ASP A 91 22.31 -2.27 3.04
C ASP A 91 21.88 -0.85 2.58
N ALA A 92 20.95 -0.75 1.63
CA ALA A 92 20.44 0.54 1.19
C ALA A 92 19.58 1.18 2.29
N THR A 93 19.92 2.39 2.68
CA THR A 93 19.10 3.20 3.60
C THR A 93 17.99 3.92 2.86
N LEU A 94 16.80 3.98 3.44
CA LEU A 94 15.64 4.66 2.85
C LEU A 94 15.92 6.14 2.57
N ILE A 95 16.67 6.78 3.43
CA ILE A 95 17.07 8.19 3.33
C ILE A 95 18.55 8.28 3.63
N SER A 96 19.33 8.76 2.67
CA SER A 96 20.79 8.92 2.79
C SER A 96 21.22 10.33 3.13
N GLU A 97 20.36 11.33 2.85
CA GLU A 97 20.64 12.73 3.17
C GLU A 97 20.34 13.08 4.64
N GLU A 98 21.03 14.07 5.14
CA GLU A 98 20.69 14.69 6.42
C GLU A 98 19.46 15.58 6.26
N LEU A 99 18.48 15.39 7.14
CA LEU A 99 17.24 16.15 7.11
C LEU A 99 17.32 17.38 8.03
N PRO A 100 16.89 18.57 7.57
CA PRO A 100 17.01 19.81 8.34
C PRO A 100 16.15 19.79 9.61
N GLY A 101 15.00 19.12 9.57
CA GLY A 101 14.05 19.10 10.67
C GLY A 101 13.36 20.43 10.92
N SER A 102 12.44 20.42 11.86
CA SER A 102 11.74 21.62 12.35
C SER A 102 11.27 21.38 13.78
N LYS A 103 11.54 22.35 14.67
CA LYS A 103 11.24 22.18 16.09
C LYS A 103 9.75 22.30 16.41
N ILE A 104 9.32 21.61 17.47
CA ILE A 104 8.03 21.83 18.11
C ILE A 104 8.06 23.21 18.79
N VAL A 105 7.19 24.11 18.33
CA VAL A 105 7.12 25.49 18.83
C VAL A 105 5.91 25.69 19.75
N SER A 106 4.96 24.78 19.79
CA SER A 106 3.80 24.83 20.69
C SER A 106 3.37 23.44 21.10
N THR A 107 3.01 23.28 22.36
CA THR A 107 2.40 22.08 22.94
C THR A 107 1.15 22.47 23.70
N LYS A 108 0.03 21.81 23.42
CA LYS A 108 -1.26 22.03 24.10
C LYS A 108 -1.85 20.71 24.53
N LYS A 109 -2.43 20.66 25.71
CA LYS A 109 -3.29 19.53 26.12
C LYS A 109 -4.66 19.65 25.45
N LEU A 110 -5.25 18.52 25.09
CA LEU A 110 -6.59 18.49 24.49
C LEU A 110 -7.65 18.42 25.61
N PRO A 111 -8.67 19.31 25.62
CA PRO A 111 -9.63 19.38 26.71
C PRO A 111 -10.50 18.12 26.91
N LEU A 112 -10.69 17.34 25.83
CA LEU A 112 -11.51 16.11 25.84
C LEU A 112 -10.70 14.83 26.12
N PHE A 113 -9.36 14.92 26.07
CA PHE A 113 -8.46 13.77 26.21
C PHE A 113 -7.25 14.22 27.02
N ASP A 114 -7.32 14.08 28.34
CA ASP A 114 -6.30 14.56 29.28
C ASP A 114 -4.91 13.94 29.03
N ASP A 115 -4.86 12.80 28.38
CA ASP A 115 -3.66 12.03 28.02
C ASP A 115 -3.16 12.29 26.58
N ALA A 116 -3.76 13.26 25.86
CA ALA A 116 -3.34 13.62 24.51
C ALA A 116 -2.80 15.06 24.44
N GLU A 117 -1.78 15.23 23.63
CA GLU A 117 -1.14 16.52 23.37
C GLU A 117 -1.24 16.86 21.87
N GLU A 118 -1.49 18.13 21.55
CA GLU A 118 -1.30 18.70 20.22
C GLU A 118 0.04 19.45 20.17
N TRP A 119 0.90 19.06 19.26
CA TRP A 119 2.16 19.73 18.96
C TRP A 119 2.05 20.49 17.64
N THR A 120 2.56 21.70 17.59
CA THR A 120 2.73 22.45 16.34
C THR A 120 4.20 22.61 16.07
N LEU A 121 4.66 22.21 14.89
CA LEU A 121 6.03 22.37 14.42
C LEU A 121 6.21 23.75 13.78
N ALA A 122 7.46 24.23 13.72
CA ALA A 122 7.77 25.52 13.11
C ALA A 122 7.45 25.58 11.60
N ASN A 123 7.42 24.43 10.90
CA ASN A 123 6.92 24.35 9.52
C ASN A 123 5.38 24.35 9.41
N GLY A 124 4.67 24.47 10.53
CA GLY A 124 3.20 24.53 10.57
C GLY A 124 2.49 23.18 10.65
N ALA A 125 3.18 22.05 10.55
CA ALA A 125 2.59 20.74 10.73
C ALA A 125 2.04 20.58 12.15
N LYS A 126 0.86 19.94 12.26
CA LYS A 126 0.21 19.66 13.54
C LYS A 126 0.21 18.17 13.81
N VAL A 127 0.59 17.79 15.02
CA VAL A 127 0.60 16.41 15.47
C VAL A 127 -0.21 16.28 16.75
N VAL A 128 -1.21 15.44 16.75
CA VAL A 128 -1.93 15.01 17.95
C VAL A 128 -1.33 13.67 18.37
N PHE A 129 -0.72 13.66 19.52
CA PHE A 129 -0.06 12.48 20.07
C PHE A 129 -0.84 11.97 21.30
N ARG A 130 -1.02 10.66 21.36
CA ARG A 130 -1.55 9.96 22.53
C ARG A 130 -0.80 8.66 22.76
N LYS A 131 -0.19 8.51 23.94
CA LYS A 131 0.31 7.21 24.38
C LYS A 131 -0.88 6.32 24.76
N ALA A 132 -0.93 5.11 24.19
CA ALA A 132 -1.97 4.12 24.45
C ALA A 132 -1.40 2.72 24.38
N ASP A 133 -1.69 1.88 25.35
CA ASP A 133 -1.19 0.52 25.51
C ASP A 133 -2.23 -0.56 25.20
N TYR A 134 -3.26 -0.20 24.41
CA TYR A 134 -4.30 -1.17 23.97
C TYR A 134 -3.70 -2.35 23.20
N GLU A 135 -2.67 -2.06 22.41
CA GLU A 135 -1.83 -3.05 21.73
C GLU A 135 -0.37 -2.76 22.09
N LYS A 136 0.32 -3.76 22.64
CA LYS A 136 1.68 -3.58 23.20
C LYS A 136 2.72 -3.21 22.15
N ASP A 137 2.57 -3.75 20.94
CA ASP A 137 3.54 -3.65 19.86
C ASP A 137 3.01 -2.88 18.65
N ALA A 138 2.08 -1.95 18.88
CA ALA A 138 1.48 -1.18 17.79
C ALA A 138 1.56 0.34 18.02
N VAL A 139 1.94 1.03 16.96
CA VAL A 139 1.83 2.48 16.82
C VAL A 139 1.12 2.78 15.51
N SER A 140 0.01 3.51 15.61
CA SER A 140 -0.81 3.94 14.48
C SER A 140 -0.54 5.39 14.15
N LEU A 141 -0.38 5.69 12.88
CA LEU A 141 -0.35 7.04 12.34
C LEU A 141 -1.49 7.20 11.35
N THR A 142 -2.27 8.26 11.49
CA THR A 142 -3.22 8.70 10.47
C THR A 142 -3.14 10.20 10.32
N SER A 143 -3.58 10.72 9.19
CA SER A 143 -3.63 12.17 8.99
C SER A 143 -4.88 12.57 8.23
N TYR A 144 -5.19 13.83 8.26
CA TYR A 144 -6.33 14.40 7.58
C TYR A 144 -6.01 15.78 7.02
N SER A 145 -6.30 15.97 5.74
CA SER A 145 -6.37 17.27 5.08
C SER A 145 -7.66 17.35 4.25
N LYS A 146 -8.13 18.56 4.00
CA LYS A 146 -9.36 18.81 3.26
C LYS A 146 -9.07 19.07 1.80
N GLY A 147 -9.96 18.63 0.92
CA GLY A 147 -9.86 18.88 -0.52
C GLY A 147 -10.28 17.67 -1.34
N GLY A 148 -9.42 16.69 -1.38
CA GLY A 148 -9.65 15.45 -2.11
C GLY A 148 -9.91 15.66 -3.60
N THR A 149 -10.59 14.72 -4.22
CA THR A 149 -10.93 14.80 -5.64
C THR A 149 -12.04 15.79 -5.95
N SER A 150 -12.65 16.42 -4.91
CA SER A 150 -13.64 17.50 -5.10
C SER A 150 -13.06 18.71 -5.80
N LEU A 151 -11.75 18.92 -5.72
CA LEU A 151 -11.05 20.07 -6.29
C LEU A 151 -10.82 19.96 -7.81
N TYR A 152 -11.00 18.77 -8.37
CA TYR A 152 -10.74 18.51 -9.79
C TYR A 152 -12.02 18.46 -10.62
N ASP A 153 -11.91 18.82 -11.90
CA ASP A 153 -13.00 18.68 -12.85
C ASP A 153 -13.12 17.23 -13.35
N ILE A 154 -14.21 16.93 -14.09
CA ILE A 154 -14.59 15.56 -14.44
C ILE A 154 -13.51 14.84 -15.24
N ASP A 155 -12.84 15.55 -16.16
CA ASP A 155 -11.78 15.00 -17.02
C ASP A 155 -10.52 14.58 -16.25
N MET A 156 -10.32 15.12 -15.06
CA MET A 156 -9.22 14.73 -14.16
C MET A 156 -9.58 13.56 -13.24
N LEU A 157 -10.88 13.32 -13.00
CA LEU A 157 -11.34 12.36 -11.99
C LEU A 157 -10.81 10.94 -12.19
N PRO A 158 -10.73 10.36 -13.41
CA PRO A 158 -10.19 9.02 -13.57
C PRO A 158 -8.76 8.89 -13.03
N SER A 159 -7.90 9.86 -13.32
CA SER A 159 -6.54 9.90 -12.78
C SER A 159 -6.52 10.26 -11.29
N ALA A 160 -7.35 11.21 -10.84
CA ALA A 160 -7.40 11.64 -9.45
C ALA A 160 -7.86 10.54 -8.50
N ASN A 161 -8.89 9.78 -8.88
CA ASN A 161 -9.41 8.67 -8.07
C ASN A 161 -8.42 7.49 -7.95
N ASN A 162 -7.45 7.41 -8.86
CA ASN A 162 -6.48 6.32 -8.89
C ASN A 162 -5.07 6.76 -8.48
N ALA A 163 -4.82 8.07 -8.31
CA ALA A 163 -3.48 8.60 -8.09
C ALA A 163 -2.75 7.96 -6.92
N ALA A 164 -3.39 7.85 -5.77
CA ALA A 164 -2.78 7.25 -4.58
C ALA A 164 -2.41 5.77 -4.78
N ALA A 165 -3.31 4.98 -5.38
CA ALA A 165 -3.09 3.55 -5.61
C ALA A 165 -1.97 3.31 -6.64
N PHE A 166 -1.95 4.07 -7.72
CA PHE A 166 -0.93 3.93 -8.76
C PHE A 166 0.46 4.35 -8.25
N VAL A 167 0.57 5.51 -7.62
CA VAL A 167 1.84 5.97 -7.03
C VAL A 167 2.31 5.02 -5.92
N GLY A 168 1.39 4.46 -5.16
CA GLY A 168 1.70 3.41 -4.17
C GLY A 168 2.36 2.17 -4.78
N ALA A 169 2.01 1.83 -6.02
CA ALA A 169 2.53 0.66 -6.73
C ALA A 169 3.84 0.93 -7.51
N TYR A 170 4.22 2.18 -7.73
CA TYR A 170 5.44 2.51 -8.48
C TYR A 170 6.73 2.39 -7.67
N GLY A 171 6.63 2.20 -6.36
CA GLY A 171 7.76 2.27 -5.45
C GLY A 171 7.78 3.56 -4.64
N LEU A 172 8.97 3.97 -4.16
CA LEU A 172 9.10 5.15 -3.31
C LEU A 172 10.55 5.64 -3.29
N GLY A 173 10.77 6.94 -3.39
CA GLY A 173 12.11 7.51 -3.45
C GLY A 173 12.88 6.97 -4.67
N ASP A 174 14.07 6.50 -4.42
CA ASP A 174 14.95 5.93 -5.44
C ASP A 174 14.65 4.45 -5.75
N PHE A 175 13.70 3.83 -5.01
CA PHE A 175 13.46 2.40 -5.03
C PHE A 175 12.16 2.05 -5.77
N ASP A 176 12.25 1.13 -6.73
CA ASP A 176 11.06 0.48 -7.28
C ASP A 176 10.34 -0.36 -6.21
N ALA A 177 9.12 -0.83 -6.53
CA ALA A 177 8.30 -1.56 -5.56
C ALA A 177 8.93 -2.88 -5.07
N THR A 178 9.74 -3.54 -5.90
CA THR A 178 10.40 -4.80 -5.55
C THR A 178 11.58 -4.54 -4.62
N THR A 179 12.42 -3.59 -4.95
CA THR A 179 13.57 -3.14 -4.16
C THR A 179 13.12 -2.60 -2.81
N LEU A 180 12.09 -1.73 -2.79
CA LEU A 180 11.53 -1.21 -1.55
C LEU A 180 11.04 -2.34 -0.61
N ARG A 181 10.37 -3.35 -1.16
CA ARG A 181 9.90 -4.51 -0.38
C ARG A 181 11.06 -5.27 0.24
N LYS A 182 12.17 -5.44 -0.49
CA LYS A 182 13.38 -6.11 0.01
C LYS A 182 14.02 -5.31 1.14
N ILE A 183 14.17 -3.99 0.99
CA ILE A 183 14.73 -3.09 2.02
C ILE A 183 13.88 -3.15 3.31
N LEU A 184 12.56 -3.28 3.16
CA LEU A 184 11.63 -3.37 4.29
C LEU A 184 11.49 -4.79 4.86
N THR A 185 12.22 -5.78 4.33
CA THR A 185 12.17 -7.14 4.88
C THR A 185 12.64 -7.14 6.33
N GLY A 186 11.84 -7.74 7.22
CA GLY A 186 12.10 -7.76 8.66
C GLY A 186 11.67 -6.48 9.40
N LYS A 187 11.17 -5.46 8.70
CA LYS A 187 10.57 -4.26 9.30
C LYS A 187 9.06 -4.38 9.37
N MET A 188 8.51 -4.08 10.53
CA MET A 188 7.08 -3.98 10.74
C MET A 188 6.65 -2.51 10.68
N ALA A 189 6.77 -1.93 9.52
CA ALA A 189 6.40 -0.54 9.27
C ALA A 189 5.74 -0.40 7.90
N SER A 190 4.68 0.39 7.84
CA SER A 190 3.99 0.72 6.61
C SER A 190 3.56 2.18 6.59
N CYS A 191 3.49 2.78 5.41
CA CYS A 191 2.93 4.11 5.22
C CYS A 191 2.34 4.23 3.81
N GLY A 192 1.08 4.62 3.73
CA GLY A 192 0.32 4.77 2.50
C GLY A 192 -0.40 6.11 2.42
N VAL A 193 -0.88 6.42 1.21
CA VAL A 193 -1.64 7.64 0.90
C VAL A 193 -3.04 7.26 0.45
N SER A 194 -4.01 8.08 0.80
CA SER A 194 -5.38 8.03 0.27
C SER A 194 -5.81 9.41 -0.19
N ILE A 195 -6.44 9.48 -1.35
CA ILE A 195 -7.07 10.70 -1.88
C ILE A 195 -8.53 10.34 -2.12
N ASN A 196 -9.40 10.86 -1.26
CA ASN A 196 -10.82 10.57 -1.25
C ASN A 196 -11.63 11.69 -1.92
N GLY A 197 -12.96 11.58 -1.89
CA GLY A 197 -13.83 12.59 -2.49
C GLY A 197 -13.65 14.01 -1.92
N LEU A 198 -13.48 14.14 -0.60
CA LEU A 198 -13.47 15.42 0.12
C LEU A 198 -12.20 15.66 0.96
N SER A 199 -11.30 14.68 0.99
CA SER A 199 -10.10 14.72 1.84
C SER A 199 -8.98 13.87 1.27
N GLU A 200 -7.78 14.14 1.71
CA GLU A 200 -6.61 13.29 1.58
C GLU A 200 -6.06 12.92 2.96
N SER A 201 -5.36 11.80 3.01
CA SER A 201 -4.71 11.32 4.22
C SER A 201 -3.44 10.55 3.91
N VAL A 202 -2.51 10.58 4.84
CA VAL A 202 -1.36 9.69 4.92
C VAL A 202 -1.53 8.89 6.19
N SER A 203 -1.48 7.57 6.09
CA SER A 203 -1.66 6.67 7.22
C SER A 203 -0.61 5.58 7.22
N GLY A 204 -0.25 5.10 8.41
CA GLY A 204 0.74 4.08 8.59
C GLY A 204 0.56 3.33 9.90
N SER A 205 1.28 2.24 10.02
CA SER A 205 1.39 1.47 11.24
C SER A 205 2.81 0.96 11.41
N SER A 206 3.24 0.79 12.65
CA SER A 206 4.54 0.21 12.98
C SER A 206 4.52 -0.43 14.36
N THR A 207 5.58 -1.20 14.66
CA THR A 207 5.96 -1.44 16.06
C THR A 207 6.64 -0.18 16.62
N PRO A 208 6.75 -0.04 17.97
CA PRO A 208 7.56 1.02 18.56
C PRO A 208 9.02 1.00 18.09
N GLN A 209 9.58 -0.18 17.83
CA GLN A 209 10.95 -0.36 17.33
C GLN A 209 11.13 0.16 15.90
N ASP A 210 10.13 -0.01 15.03
CA ASP A 210 10.19 0.38 13.62
C ASP A 210 9.47 1.72 13.35
N PHE A 211 9.16 2.49 14.40
CA PHE A 211 8.47 3.77 14.29
C PHE A 211 9.24 4.77 13.42
N GLU A 212 10.57 4.84 13.55
CA GLU A 212 11.39 5.68 12.69
C GLU A 212 11.26 5.29 11.21
N THR A 213 11.22 3.99 10.89
CA THR A 213 11.02 3.52 9.51
C THR A 213 9.68 3.99 8.95
N MET A 214 8.60 3.97 9.76
CA MET A 214 7.30 4.49 9.33
C MET A 214 7.38 6.01 9.00
N LEU A 215 8.08 6.79 9.80
CA LEU A 215 8.25 8.23 9.54
C LEU A 215 9.18 8.51 8.35
N GLN A 216 10.18 7.67 8.08
CA GLN A 216 10.97 7.73 6.85
C GLN A 216 10.10 7.53 5.61
N LEU A 217 9.24 6.50 5.65
CA LEU A 217 8.28 6.25 4.56
C LEU A 217 7.32 7.43 4.38
N LEU A 218 6.82 8.02 5.48
CA LEU A 218 5.96 9.19 5.42
C LEU A 218 6.67 10.36 4.74
N TYR A 219 7.89 10.70 5.16
CA TYR A 219 8.69 11.75 4.54
C TYR A 219 8.85 11.54 3.04
N LEU A 220 9.19 10.32 2.63
CA LEU A 220 9.35 9.98 1.21
C LEU A 220 8.04 10.10 0.43
N ARG A 221 6.87 9.79 1.04
CA ARG A 221 5.56 9.98 0.39
C ARG A 221 5.29 11.43 0.04
N PHE A 222 5.73 12.38 0.86
CA PHE A 222 5.60 13.80 0.58
C PHE A 222 6.68 14.33 -0.37
N GLU A 223 7.95 14.06 -0.08
CA GLU A 223 9.07 14.75 -0.72
C GLU A 223 9.62 14.02 -1.95
N LYS A 224 9.54 12.67 -1.98
CA LYS A 224 10.12 11.84 -3.03
C LYS A 224 9.15 10.78 -3.56
N PRO A 225 7.91 11.16 -3.97
CA PRO A 225 7.04 10.20 -4.65
C PRO A 225 7.66 9.78 -5.98
N ARG A 226 7.56 8.48 -6.30
CA ARG A 226 8.09 7.92 -7.54
C ARG A 226 7.01 7.87 -8.62
N PHE A 227 7.38 8.26 -9.85
CA PHE A 227 6.53 8.14 -11.05
C PHE A 227 7.27 7.31 -12.09
N ASP A 228 6.85 6.05 -12.25
CA ASP A 228 7.53 5.06 -13.07
C ASP A 228 6.62 4.64 -14.23
N LYS A 229 7.07 4.91 -15.46
CA LYS A 229 6.28 4.64 -16.67
C LYS A 229 6.08 3.16 -16.93
N GLU A 230 7.10 2.33 -16.71
CA GLU A 230 7.00 0.89 -16.93
C GLU A 230 6.04 0.25 -15.92
N ALA A 231 6.13 0.66 -14.65
CA ALA A 231 5.18 0.23 -13.63
C ALA A 231 3.75 0.71 -13.93
N HIS A 232 3.60 1.93 -14.46
CA HIS A 232 2.30 2.45 -14.90
C HIS A 232 1.69 1.59 -16.02
N GLU A 233 2.45 1.33 -17.09
CA GLU A 233 2.00 0.54 -18.23
C GLU A 233 1.63 -0.90 -17.81
N ALA A 234 2.46 -1.52 -16.96
CA ALA A 234 2.17 -2.83 -16.41
C ALA A 234 0.89 -2.85 -15.57
N MET A 235 0.66 -1.81 -14.76
CA MET A 235 -0.55 -1.67 -13.95
C MET A 235 -1.78 -1.43 -14.82
N MET A 236 -1.69 -0.57 -15.83
CA MET A 236 -2.76 -0.32 -16.82
C MET A 236 -3.13 -1.60 -17.57
N SER A 237 -2.15 -2.37 -18.02
CA SER A 237 -2.37 -3.64 -18.72
C SER A 237 -3.12 -4.65 -17.86
N ARG A 238 -2.69 -4.84 -16.60
CA ARG A 238 -3.36 -5.73 -15.63
C ARG A 238 -4.79 -5.28 -15.34
N THR A 239 -4.98 -3.98 -15.15
CA THR A 239 -6.30 -3.40 -14.86
C THR A 239 -7.24 -3.57 -16.05
N ARG A 240 -6.77 -3.38 -17.28
CA ARG A 240 -7.53 -3.60 -18.51
C ARG A 240 -7.99 -5.06 -18.64
N ALA A 241 -7.09 -6.00 -18.40
CA ALA A 241 -7.41 -7.43 -18.41
C ALA A 241 -8.46 -7.79 -17.33
N SER A 242 -8.38 -7.16 -16.16
CA SER A 242 -9.35 -7.34 -15.09
C SER A 242 -10.75 -6.82 -15.47
N ILE A 243 -10.82 -5.64 -16.09
CA ILE A 243 -12.10 -5.03 -16.53
C ILE A 243 -12.80 -5.92 -17.56
N ALA A 244 -12.08 -6.42 -18.56
CA ALA A 244 -12.66 -7.30 -19.58
C ALA A 244 -13.34 -8.55 -18.99
N ASN A 245 -12.81 -9.07 -17.88
CA ASN A 245 -13.44 -10.16 -17.15
C ASN A 245 -14.62 -9.70 -16.27
N MET A 246 -14.55 -8.51 -15.72
CA MET A 246 -15.58 -7.97 -14.82
C MET A 246 -16.86 -7.54 -15.57
N GLU A 247 -16.76 -7.07 -16.81
CA GLU A 247 -17.90 -6.55 -17.57
C GLU A 247 -18.98 -7.61 -17.83
N LYS A 248 -18.62 -8.89 -17.80
CA LYS A 248 -19.54 -10.02 -17.93
C LYS A 248 -20.19 -10.46 -16.61
N ASN A 249 -19.83 -9.82 -15.50
CA ASN A 249 -20.31 -10.22 -14.17
C ASN A 249 -21.59 -9.46 -13.81
N PRO A 250 -22.73 -10.19 -13.59
CA PRO A 250 -24.00 -9.57 -13.20
C PRO A 250 -23.90 -8.71 -11.92
N GLN A 251 -23.04 -9.09 -10.99
CA GLN A 251 -22.84 -8.32 -9.75
C GLN A 251 -22.22 -6.95 -10.03
N LYS A 252 -21.36 -6.84 -11.05
CA LYS A 252 -20.82 -5.53 -11.47
C LYS A 252 -21.93 -4.66 -12.05
N ILE A 253 -22.77 -5.20 -12.92
CA ILE A 253 -23.90 -4.48 -13.51
C ILE A 253 -24.83 -3.95 -12.42
N MET A 254 -25.15 -4.78 -11.44
CA MET A 254 -25.97 -4.39 -10.29
C MET A 254 -25.30 -3.27 -9.48
N LYS A 255 -24.01 -3.41 -9.14
CA LYS A 255 -23.24 -2.41 -8.37
C LYS A 255 -23.14 -1.08 -9.10
N ASP A 256 -22.87 -1.08 -10.40
CA ASP A 256 -22.81 0.11 -11.24
C ASP A 256 -24.18 0.80 -11.28
N SER A 257 -25.26 0.04 -11.46
CA SER A 257 -26.62 0.58 -11.46
C SER A 257 -27.00 1.20 -10.12
N ILE A 258 -26.66 0.56 -9.00
CA ILE A 258 -26.86 1.12 -7.66
C ILE A 258 -26.08 2.43 -7.51
N SER A 259 -24.81 2.47 -7.93
CA SER A 259 -23.96 3.68 -7.83
C SER A 259 -24.56 4.86 -8.60
N LEU A 260 -25.05 4.63 -9.82
CA LEU A 260 -25.70 5.65 -10.63
C LEU A 260 -27.00 6.15 -9.98
N ILE A 261 -27.84 5.25 -9.50
CA ILE A 261 -29.11 5.61 -8.84
C ILE A 261 -28.84 6.39 -7.56
N MET A 262 -27.93 5.89 -6.71
CA MET A 262 -27.61 6.49 -5.42
C MET A 262 -26.95 7.86 -5.54
N SER A 263 -26.37 8.19 -6.68
CA SER A 263 -25.84 9.51 -6.99
C SER A 263 -26.81 10.39 -7.80
N ASN A 264 -28.05 9.92 -8.01
CA ASN A 264 -29.04 10.56 -8.88
C ASN A 264 -28.47 10.84 -10.30
N TYR A 265 -27.72 9.89 -10.85
CA TYR A 265 -27.05 9.94 -12.15
C TYR A 265 -26.13 11.17 -12.29
N ASN A 266 -25.51 11.59 -11.20
CA ASN A 266 -24.57 12.73 -11.23
C ASN A 266 -23.44 12.43 -12.22
N PRO A 267 -23.05 13.36 -13.13
CA PRO A 267 -21.98 13.14 -14.11
C PRO A 267 -20.62 12.78 -13.49
N ARG A 268 -20.39 13.12 -12.23
CA ARG A 268 -19.15 12.76 -11.51
C ARG A 268 -19.12 11.32 -11.02
N THR A 269 -20.23 10.57 -11.14
CA THR A 269 -20.30 9.14 -10.83
C THR A 269 -19.83 8.36 -12.04
N LEU A 270 -18.52 8.20 -12.15
CA LEU A 270 -17.89 7.51 -13.26
C LEU A 270 -17.91 5.99 -13.02
N LEU A 271 -18.27 5.23 -14.04
CA LEU A 271 -18.23 3.77 -13.99
C LEU A 271 -16.85 3.27 -14.41
N PHE A 272 -16.33 2.30 -13.68
CA PHE A 272 -15.04 1.69 -13.94
C PHE A 272 -15.13 0.73 -15.13
N ASN A 273 -14.77 1.20 -16.32
CA ASN A 273 -14.80 0.50 -17.60
C ASN A 273 -13.62 0.92 -18.48
N GLU A 274 -13.54 0.42 -19.71
CA GLU A 274 -12.44 0.73 -20.63
C GLU A 274 -12.32 2.24 -20.90
N LYS A 275 -13.44 2.93 -21.15
CA LYS A 275 -13.45 4.39 -21.40
C LYS A 275 -12.93 5.18 -20.20
N TYR A 276 -13.17 4.69 -19.01
CA TYR A 276 -12.63 5.28 -17.79
C TYR A 276 -11.11 5.10 -17.72
N LEU A 277 -10.60 3.90 -18.05
CA LEU A 277 -9.17 3.63 -18.07
C LEU A 277 -8.43 4.49 -19.09
N ASP A 278 -8.99 4.68 -20.28
CA ASP A 278 -8.38 5.45 -21.35
C ASP A 278 -8.15 6.94 -20.97
N GLN A 279 -8.79 7.42 -19.93
CA GLN A 279 -8.64 8.78 -19.41
C GLN A 279 -7.56 8.89 -18.30
N ILE A 280 -7.03 7.77 -17.84
CA ILE A 280 -5.96 7.76 -16.85
C ILE A 280 -4.63 7.99 -17.55
N SER A 281 -3.85 8.96 -17.08
CA SER A 281 -2.48 9.17 -17.53
C SER A 281 -1.55 9.41 -16.34
N ILE A 282 -0.28 9.01 -16.51
CA ILE A 282 0.73 9.17 -15.47
C ILE A 282 0.98 10.65 -15.16
N GLU A 283 0.91 11.53 -16.15
CA GLU A 283 1.09 12.98 -16.00
C GLU A 283 -0.03 13.58 -15.13
N LYS A 284 -1.29 13.19 -15.37
CA LYS A 284 -2.42 13.63 -14.54
C LYS A 284 -2.33 13.03 -13.12
N ILE A 285 -1.89 11.78 -13.00
CA ILE A 285 -1.63 11.15 -11.69
C ILE A 285 -0.57 11.93 -10.93
N GLU A 286 0.56 12.26 -11.57
CA GLU A 286 1.63 13.04 -10.96
C GLU A 286 1.14 14.42 -10.51
N GLN A 287 0.41 15.11 -11.39
CA GLN A 287 -0.16 16.43 -11.08
C GLN A 287 -1.05 16.38 -9.84
N VAL A 288 -1.98 15.42 -9.78
CA VAL A 288 -2.90 15.27 -8.64
C VAL A 288 -2.15 14.90 -7.38
N TYR A 289 -1.26 13.91 -7.44
CA TYR A 289 -0.53 13.45 -6.25
C TYR A 289 0.33 14.57 -5.67
N ARG A 290 1.14 15.24 -6.50
CA ARG A 290 1.98 16.36 -6.07
C ARG A 290 1.19 17.57 -5.59
N ASP A 291 -0.04 17.73 -6.04
CA ASP A 291 -0.90 18.79 -5.55
C ASP A 291 -1.53 18.45 -4.19
N ARG A 292 -1.97 17.20 -4.00
CA ARG A 292 -2.65 16.81 -2.75
C ARG A 292 -1.66 16.50 -1.61
N ILE A 293 -0.51 15.93 -1.91
CA ILE A 293 0.46 15.45 -0.92
C ILE A 293 1.75 16.27 -1.03
N LYS A 294 1.71 17.51 -0.55
CA LYS A 294 2.87 18.41 -0.64
C LYS A 294 3.08 19.36 0.53
N ASP A 295 2.07 19.63 1.33
CA ASP A 295 2.11 20.70 2.32
C ASP A 295 1.85 20.15 3.72
N ALA A 296 2.90 20.05 4.54
CA ALA A 296 2.78 19.55 5.90
C ALA A 296 1.81 20.35 6.76
N SER A 297 1.69 21.67 6.53
CA SER A 297 0.83 22.57 7.31
C SER A 297 -0.67 22.42 7.01
N ASP A 298 -1.01 21.74 5.92
CA ASP A 298 -2.41 21.47 5.53
C ASP A 298 -2.98 20.23 6.24
N PHE A 299 -2.08 19.39 6.80
CA PHE A 299 -2.43 18.16 7.49
C PHE A 299 -2.42 18.31 9.01
N THR A 300 -3.34 17.57 9.65
CA THR A 300 -3.22 17.22 11.06
C THR A 300 -2.90 15.74 11.14
N PHE A 301 -1.78 15.40 11.78
CA PHE A 301 -1.33 14.04 11.99
C PHE A 301 -1.73 13.54 13.37
N PHE A 302 -2.18 12.30 13.46
CA PHE A 302 -2.56 11.64 14.71
C PHE A 302 -1.66 10.44 14.91
N ILE A 303 -0.94 10.39 16.02
CA ILE A 303 -0.06 9.29 16.41
C ILE A 303 -0.57 8.72 17.73
N VAL A 304 -0.96 7.46 17.68
CA VAL A 304 -1.50 6.75 18.86
C VAL A 304 -0.83 5.38 18.97
N GLY A 305 -0.33 5.04 20.14
CA GLY A 305 0.26 3.73 20.37
C GLY A 305 1.13 3.64 21.61
N ASN A 306 1.73 2.47 21.82
CA ASN A 306 2.56 2.18 22.98
C ASN A 306 4.01 2.68 22.76
N ILE A 307 4.18 3.98 22.70
CA ILE A 307 5.46 4.65 22.51
C ILE A 307 5.48 5.94 23.36
N ASP A 308 6.65 6.31 23.86
CA ASP A 308 6.80 7.50 24.71
C ASP A 308 7.00 8.78 23.90
N ALA A 309 6.46 9.89 24.41
CA ALA A 309 6.57 11.21 23.77
C ALA A 309 8.02 11.64 23.57
N GLU A 310 8.91 11.29 24.49
CA GLU A 310 10.33 11.55 24.43
C GLU A 310 11.01 10.88 23.24
N THR A 311 10.53 9.72 22.83
CA THR A 311 10.99 9.00 21.62
C THR A 311 10.36 9.60 20.36
N VAL A 312 9.08 9.96 20.41
CA VAL A 312 8.31 10.44 19.25
C VAL A 312 8.73 11.85 18.83
N LYS A 313 8.88 12.79 19.80
CA LYS A 313 9.16 14.21 19.51
C LYS A 313 10.37 14.44 18.60
N PRO A 314 11.57 13.90 18.87
CA PRO A 314 12.73 14.13 18.02
C PRO A 314 12.57 13.54 16.62
N LEU A 315 11.88 12.40 16.47
CA LEU A 315 11.63 11.79 15.18
C LEU A 315 10.60 12.58 14.37
N VAL A 316 9.56 13.09 15.00
CA VAL A 316 8.57 13.98 14.38
C VAL A 316 9.25 15.29 13.93
N GLU A 317 10.07 15.90 14.78
CA GLU A 317 10.87 17.09 14.43
C GLU A 317 11.78 16.83 13.22
N LYS A 318 12.43 15.66 13.15
CA LYS A 318 13.31 15.28 12.06
C LYS A 318 12.56 15.03 10.76
N TYR A 319 11.56 14.16 10.76
CA TYR A 319 10.91 13.68 9.55
C TYR A 319 9.73 14.56 9.10
N LEU A 320 8.73 14.77 9.93
CA LEU A 320 7.62 15.68 9.63
C LEU A 320 8.07 17.13 9.56
N GLY A 321 9.01 17.50 10.42
CA GLY A 321 9.62 18.83 10.39
C GLY A 321 10.41 19.13 9.11
N SER A 322 10.82 18.11 8.37
CA SER A 322 11.52 18.26 7.08
C SER A 322 10.60 18.25 5.87
N VAL A 323 9.32 17.93 6.05
CA VAL A 323 8.35 18.06 4.96
C VAL A 323 8.09 19.54 4.69
N LYS A 324 8.10 19.89 3.40
CA LYS A 324 7.85 21.27 2.96
C LYS A 324 6.47 21.76 3.41
N SER A 325 6.41 23.06 3.63
CA SER A 325 5.17 23.74 4.01
C SER A 325 4.97 24.97 3.12
N TYR A 326 3.73 25.19 2.72
CA TYR A 326 3.31 26.31 1.88
C TYR A 326 2.26 27.17 2.56
N ASN A 327 1.92 26.86 3.81
CA ASN A 327 0.84 27.50 4.59
C ASN A 327 -0.52 27.49 3.87
N ARG A 328 -0.76 26.42 3.10
CA ARG A 328 -1.98 26.26 2.35
C ARG A 328 -3.17 26.07 3.31
N LYS A 329 -4.29 26.68 2.97
CA LYS A 329 -5.57 26.49 3.67
C LYS A 329 -6.63 26.18 2.64
N GLU A 330 -6.79 24.91 2.37
CA GLU A 330 -7.78 24.44 1.44
C GLU A 330 -9.04 23.93 2.13
N ASN A 331 -10.11 23.87 1.36
CA ASN A 331 -11.33 23.22 1.75
C ASN A 331 -11.90 22.46 0.53
N TRP A 332 -12.70 21.45 0.80
CA TRP A 332 -13.40 20.71 -0.24
C TRP A 332 -14.47 21.59 -0.93
N ILE A 333 -14.77 21.25 -2.18
CA ILE A 333 -15.83 21.88 -2.96
C ILE A 333 -17.06 20.97 -2.96
N ASP A 334 -18.21 21.50 -2.60
CA ASP A 334 -19.48 20.79 -2.75
C ASP A 334 -19.87 20.67 -4.23
N ARG A 335 -19.58 19.52 -4.83
CA ARG A 335 -19.94 19.21 -6.21
C ARG A 335 -21.38 18.74 -6.39
N LYS A 336 -22.19 18.88 -5.35
CA LYS A 336 -23.65 18.58 -5.31
C LYS A 336 -24.00 17.15 -5.76
N VAL A 337 -23.13 16.20 -5.47
CA VAL A 337 -23.46 14.79 -5.60
C VAL A 337 -24.40 14.42 -4.45
N ARG A 338 -25.64 14.07 -4.79
CA ARG A 338 -26.71 13.80 -3.80
C ARG A 338 -27.45 12.54 -4.21
N GLY A 339 -27.95 11.81 -3.22
CA GLY A 339 -28.85 10.69 -3.43
C GLY A 339 -30.25 11.10 -3.95
N PRO A 340 -31.02 10.16 -4.45
CA PRO A 340 -32.39 10.39 -4.86
C PRO A 340 -33.27 10.80 -3.67
N LYS A 341 -34.30 11.57 -3.95
CA LYS A 341 -35.30 11.93 -2.93
C LYS A 341 -36.40 10.84 -2.91
N GLY A 342 -36.67 10.32 -1.72
CA GLY A 342 -37.73 9.32 -1.52
C GLY A 342 -37.31 7.90 -1.94
N LYS A 343 -38.29 7.02 -2.10
CA LYS A 343 -38.11 5.62 -2.50
C LYS A 343 -37.87 5.54 -4.01
N THR A 344 -36.82 4.84 -4.39
CA THR A 344 -36.50 4.55 -5.79
C THR A 344 -36.45 3.06 -6.00
N GLU A 345 -37.14 2.56 -6.99
CA GLU A 345 -37.12 1.15 -7.41
C GLU A 345 -36.62 1.05 -8.84
N LYS A 346 -35.79 0.08 -9.13
CA LYS A 346 -35.32 -0.26 -10.47
C LYS A 346 -35.16 -1.76 -10.58
N VAL A 347 -35.74 -2.33 -11.63
CA VAL A 347 -35.50 -3.71 -12.03
C VAL A 347 -34.32 -3.71 -13.02
N ILE A 348 -33.40 -4.63 -12.82
CA ILE A 348 -32.23 -4.85 -13.69
C ILE A 348 -32.38 -6.28 -14.22
N GLU A 349 -32.62 -6.41 -15.53
CA GLU A 349 -32.73 -7.69 -16.26
C GLU A 349 -31.36 -8.14 -16.76
#